data_83e067523e29ff9340040e9ebc39cac5
#
_entry.id   83e067523e29ff9340040e9ebc39cac5
#
_cell.length_a   1.000
_cell.length_b   1.000
_cell.length_c   1.000
_cell.angle_alpha   90.00
_cell.angle_beta   90.00
_cell.angle_gamma   90.00
#
_symmetry.space_group_name_H-M   'P 1'
#
loop_
_entity.id
_entity.type
_entity.pdbx_description
1 polymer ?
#
loop_
_entity_poly.entity_id
_entity_poly.type
_entity_poly.pdbx_seq_one_letter_code
_entity_poly.pdbx_strand_id
1 'polypeptide(L)'
;MPGILAGAIDLGGTKILSLVVDDGGATKGRDRRPTQAERGLDRVLGSMVESLRRACEDAGVGLDALHGIGVAVPGPIDLEAGVLASPPNLPGWNDVPLVRLLQERTRIPVLLENDANAAAVGEHAFGAGRGIRDMVFITISTGIGGGIIAGGRIYRGATGAAGEIGHMVVEPDGARCGCGRRGCLEGLASGTAIGRNGEHAARQGRSSALGEVLDKIGSVTAEDVSLAAQRGDTGAKEVLATAAKYLGIGLVTVVHLLNPQMIVIGGGASKIGDPLLGPAEAYMRSHAFPLLAAAVRIVPASTGDDAGALGAAALVLNRDLAESA
;
A
#
# COMPACT_ATOMS: atom_id res chain seq x y z
N MET A 1 34.60 0.95 2.26
CA MET A 1 34.09 1.84 1.19
C MET A 1 32.82 2.44 1.70
N PRO A 2 32.49 3.71 1.42
CA PRO A 2 31.14 4.20 1.73
C PRO A 2 30.13 3.29 1.01
N GLY A 3 29.07 2.86 1.72
CA GLY A 3 28.03 2.02 1.14
C GLY A 3 27.31 2.73 0.01
N ILE A 4 26.65 1.98 -0.87
CA ILE A 4 25.81 2.54 -1.96
C ILE A 4 24.59 3.21 -1.32
N LEU A 5 24.30 4.45 -1.75
CA LEU A 5 23.12 5.19 -1.29
C LEU A 5 22.08 5.30 -2.39
N ALA A 6 20.83 5.01 -2.08
CA ALA A 6 19.69 5.26 -2.93
C ALA A 6 18.82 6.39 -2.38
N GLY A 7 18.37 7.27 -3.25
CA GLY A 7 17.24 8.15 -2.96
C GLY A 7 15.92 7.42 -3.20
N ALA A 8 14.94 7.69 -2.38
CA ALA A 8 13.60 7.14 -2.53
C ALA A 8 12.55 8.23 -2.36
N ILE A 9 11.49 8.18 -3.15
CA ILE A 9 10.34 9.06 -3.05
C ILE A 9 9.08 8.22 -3.08
N ASP A 10 8.25 8.32 -2.05
CA ASP A 10 6.88 7.78 -2.02
C ASP A 10 5.91 8.96 -2.22
N LEU A 11 5.28 9.02 -3.39
CA LEU A 11 4.33 10.05 -3.77
C LEU A 11 2.90 9.54 -3.57
N GLY A 12 2.29 9.91 -2.47
CA GLY A 12 0.85 9.71 -2.26
C GLY A 12 0.02 10.95 -2.59
N GLY A 13 -1.29 10.79 -2.64
CA GLY A 13 -2.21 11.91 -2.88
C GLY A 13 -2.16 13.02 -1.82
N THR A 14 -1.73 12.71 -0.60
CA THR A 14 -1.72 13.64 0.55
C THR A 14 -0.33 13.97 1.06
N LYS A 15 0.63 13.06 0.90
CA LYS A 15 2.00 13.20 1.41
C LYS A 15 3.03 12.79 0.37
N ILE A 16 4.20 13.42 0.42
CA ILE A 16 5.46 12.99 -0.20
C ILE A 16 6.38 12.58 0.95
N LEU A 17 6.94 11.39 0.87
CA LEU A 17 7.99 10.92 1.78
C LEU A 17 9.25 10.67 0.96
N SER A 18 10.36 11.29 1.33
CA SER A 18 11.67 11.02 0.74
C SER A 18 12.62 10.44 1.77
N LEU A 19 13.36 9.42 1.37
CA LEU A 19 14.39 8.77 2.17
C LEU A 19 15.72 8.72 1.42
N VAL A 20 16.82 8.72 2.17
CA VAL A 20 18.13 8.25 1.72
C VAL A 20 18.41 6.96 2.45
N VAL A 21 18.65 5.89 1.71
CA VAL A 21 18.75 4.52 2.24
C VAL A 21 20.08 3.91 1.79
N ASP A 22 20.79 3.24 2.71
CA ASP A 22 22.00 2.49 2.37
C ASP A 22 21.68 1.07 1.88
N ASP A 23 22.70 0.35 1.41
CA ASP A 23 22.62 -1.02 0.89
C ASP A 23 22.19 -2.05 1.95
N GLY A 24 22.28 -1.73 3.23
CA GLY A 24 21.74 -2.53 4.33
C GLY A 24 20.27 -2.25 4.65
N GLY A 25 19.64 -1.26 3.98
CA GLY A 25 18.26 -0.84 4.23
C GLY A 25 18.11 0.16 5.39
N ALA A 26 19.23 0.69 5.91
CA ALA A 26 19.15 1.70 6.96
C ALA A 26 18.84 3.09 6.37
N THR A 27 17.81 3.74 6.90
CA THR A 27 17.49 5.13 6.56
C THR A 27 18.52 6.07 7.15
N LYS A 28 19.21 6.83 6.29
CA LYS A 28 20.26 7.81 6.67
C LYS A 28 19.70 9.22 6.76
N GLY A 29 18.68 9.53 5.98
CA GLY A 29 18.03 10.83 6.02
C GLY A 29 16.59 10.74 5.54
N ARG A 30 15.80 11.74 5.95
CA ARG A 30 14.35 11.72 5.79
C ARG A 30 13.78 13.11 5.61
N ASP A 31 12.77 13.25 4.75
CA ASP A 31 11.88 14.40 4.71
C ASP A 31 10.45 13.95 4.39
N ARG A 32 9.49 14.59 5.05
CA ARG A 32 8.06 14.34 4.81
C ARG A 32 7.32 15.67 4.70
N ARG A 33 6.52 15.79 3.65
CA ARG A 33 5.73 17.00 3.40
C ARG A 33 4.38 16.69 2.76
N PRO A 34 3.41 17.64 2.79
CA PRO A 34 2.15 17.48 2.08
C PRO A 34 2.36 17.52 0.57
N THR A 35 1.62 16.70 -0.19
CA THR A 35 1.67 16.67 -1.66
C THR A 35 1.14 17.96 -2.28
N GLN A 36 0.02 18.49 -1.76
CA GLN A 36 -0.67 19.66 -2.30
C GLN A 36 -0.98 19.51 -3.80
N ALA A 37 -1.59 18.36 -4.14
CA ALA A 37 -1.86 17.94 -5.52
C ALA A 37 -2.66 18.99 -6.33
N GLU A 38 -3.51 19.77 -5.66
CA GLU A 38 -4.29 20.85 -6.22
C GLU A 38 -3.45 22.01 -6.80
N ARG A 39 -2.17 22.09 -6.45
CA ARG A 39 -1.25 23.13 -6.93
C ARG A 39 -0.62 22.83 -8.30
N GLY A 40 -1.00 21.69 -8.88
CA GLY A 40 -0.57 21.29 -10.22
C GLY A 40 0.80 20.60 -10.28
N LEU A 41 1.08 20.02 -11.45
CA LEU A 41 2.20 19.12 -11.71
C LEU A 41 3.57 19.73 -11.35
N ASP A 42 3.89 20.91 -11.86
CA ASP A 42 5.22 21.52 -11.65
C ASP A 42 5.51 21.79 -10.18
N ARG A 43 4.49 22.17 -9.41
CA ARG A 43 4.64 22.41 -7.98
C ARG A 43 4.90 21.12 -7.21
N VAL A 44 4.18 20.05 -7.55
CA VAL A 44 4.38 18.73 -6.92
C VAL A 44 5.77 18.18 -7.28
N LEU A 45 6.18 18.26 -8.56
CA LEU A 45 7.52 17.85 -8.98
C LEU A 45 8.63 18.64 -8.25
N GLY A 46 8.45 19.96 -8.10
CA GLY A 46 9.35 20.78 -7.31
C GLY A 46 9.41 20.33 -5.85
N SER A 47 8.26 19.99 -5.27
CA SER A 47 8.18 19.48 -3.88
C SER A 47 8.85 18.12 -3.72
N MET A 48 8.75 17.22 -4.73
CA MET A 48 9.44 15.91 -4.71
C MET A 48 10.97 16.09 -4.70
N VAL A 49 11.49 16.94 -5.59
CA VAL A 49 12.94 17.21 -5.66
C VAL A 49 13.44 17.89 -4.39
N GLU A 50 12.69 18.85 -3.88
CA GLU A 50 13.06 19.55 -2.63
C GLU A 50 12.98 18.60 -1.42
N SER A 51 11.98 17.69 -1.37
CA SER A 51 11.89 16.66 -0.34
C SER A 51 13.12 15.76 -0.34
N LEU A 52 13.54 15.30 -1.53
CA LEU A 52 14.73 14.47 -1.66
C LEU A 52 16.01 15.22 -1.26
N ARG A 53 16.14 16.51 -1.62
CA ARG A 53 17.28 17.33 -1.18
C ARG A 53 17.35 17.43 0.34
N ARG A 54 16.22 17.67 1.00
CA ARG A 54 16.17 17.71 2.46
C ARG A 54 16.53 16.37 3.10
N ALA A 55 16.09 15.27 2.52
CA ALA A 55 16.52 13.94 2.99
C ALA A 55 18.04 13.73 2.80
N CYS A 56 18.63 14.24 1.72
CA CYS A 56 20.08 14.22 1.53
C CYS A 56 20.81 15.11 2.55
N GLU A 57 20.31 16.32 2.81
CA GLU A 57 20.86 17.22 3.84
C GLU A 57 20.81 16.57 5.23
N ASP A 58 19.70 15.89 5.58
CA ASP A 58 19.54 15.15 6.84
C ASP A 58 20.54 13.96 6.93
N ALA A 59 20.82 13.32 5.78
CA ALA A 59 21.85 12.29 5.68
C ALA A 59 23.30 12.81 5.65
N GLY A 60 23.51 14.13 5.57
CA GLY A 60 24.83 14.75 5.45
C GLY A 60 25.52 14.53 4.09
N VAL A 61 24.74 14.31 3.00
CA VAL A 61 25.27 14.03 1.66
C VAL A 61 24.63 14.96 0.62
N GLY A 62 25.25 15.08 -0.56
CA GLY A 62 24.66 15.74 -1.72
C GLY A 62 23.81 14.78 -2.57
N LEU A 63 23.00 15.31 -3.46
CA LEU A 63 22.26 14.51 -4.45
C LEU A 63 23.17 13.66 -5.34
N ASP A 64 24.36 14.13 -5.63
CA ASP A 64 25.39 13.47 -6.45
C ASP A 64 25.98 12.21 -5.79
N ALA A 65 25.77 12.04 -4.49
CA ALA A 65 26.14 10.81 -3.77
C ALA A 65 25.16 9.66 -4.00
N LEU A 66 23.98 9.92 -4.56
CA LEU A 66 22.97 8.90 -4.79
C LEU A 66 23.28 8.11 -6.06
N HIS A 67 23.23 6.79 -5.98
CA HIS A 67 23.37 5.87 -7.11
C HIS A 67 22.16 5.94 -8.07
N GLY A 68 20.98 6.26 -7.55
CA GLY A 68 19.73 6.37 -8.27
C GLY A 68 18.60 6.84 -7.36
N ILE A 69 17.45 7.10 -7.95
CA ILE A 69 16.23 7.49 -7.26
C ILE A 69 15.14 6.47 -7.60
N GLY A 70 14.59 5.80 -6.60
CA GLY A 70 13.38 5.01 -6.72
C GLY A 70 12.16 5.86 -6.40
N VAL A 71 11.09 5.71 -7.18
CA VAL A 71 9.85 6.46 -6.98
C VAL A 71 8.67 5.51 -6.92
N ALA A 72 8.00 5.47 -5.78
CA ALA A 72 6.74 4.77 -5.59
C ALA A 72 5.58 5.73 -5.83
N VAL A 73 4.61 5.35 -6.65
CA VAL A 73 3.45 6.20 -7.00
C VAL A 73 2.17 5.36 -7.13
N PRO A 74 0.99 5.94 -6.92
CA PRO A 74 -0.27 5.25 -7.23
C PRO A 74 -0.41 5.03 -8.73
N GLY A 75 -0.99 3.88 -9.13
CA GLY A 75 -1.28 3.56 -10.53
C GLY A 75 -2.45 4.37 -11.14
N PRO A 76 -2.69 4.21 -12.44
CA PRO A 76 -2.00 3.32 -13.39
C PRO A 76 -0.68 3.89 -13.93
N ILE A 77 0.28 2.99 -14.22
CA ILE A 77 1.65 3.34 -14.61
C ILE A 77 2.03 2.54 -15.87
N ASP A 78 2.64 3.20 -16.83
CA ASP A 78 3.44 2.57 -17.87
C ASP A 78 4.90 2.55 -17.40
N LEU A 79 5.34 1.40 -16.91
CA LEU A 79 6.70 1.23 -16.36
C LEU A 79 7.78 1.30 -17.44
N GLU A 80 7.50 0.84 -18.67
CA GLU A 80 8.44 0.86 -19.78
C GLU A 80 8.68 2.29 -20.27
N ALA A 81 7.60 3.06 -20.45
CA ALA A 81 7.69 4.46 -20.84
C ALA A 81 8.06 5.40 -19.67
N GLY A 82 7.97 4.95 -18.42
CA GLY A 82 8.17 5.78 -17.23
C GLY A 82 7.10 6.86 -17.05
N VAL A 83 5.85 6.52 -17.44
CA VAL A 83 4.70 7.43 -17.51
C VAL A 83 3.67 7.08 -16.45
N LEU A 84 3.21 8.08 -15.74
CA LEU A 84 2.07 8.00 -14.84
C LEU A 84 0.81 8.44 -15.62
N ALA A 85 -0.12 7.50 -15.87
CA ALA A 85 -1.21 7.73 -16.82
C ALA A 85 -2.28 8.68 -16.26
N SER A 86 -3.09 8.24 -15.31
CA SER A 86 -4.16 9.07 -14.74
C SER A 86 -4.49 8.64 -13.32
N PRO A 87 -3.60 8.93 -12.35
CA PRO A 87 -3.79 8.50 -10.97
C PRO A 87 -4.95 9.22 -10.31
N PRO A 88 -5.90 8.51 -9.69
CA PRO A 88 -7.11 9.11 -9.13
C PRO A 88 -6.82 10.12 -8.01
N ASN A 89 -5.68 9.97 -7.34
CA ASN A 89 -5.27 10.79 -6.20
C ASN A 89 -4.43 12.02 -6.58
N LEU A 90 -4.13 12.22 -7.88
CA LEU A 90 -3.36 13.34 -8.40
C LEU A 90 -4.15 13.99 -9.56
N PRO A 91 -5.15 14.83 -9.26
CA PRO A 91 -6.00 15.42 -10.28
C PRO A 91 -5.20 16.28 -11.27
N GLY A 92 -5.54 16.15 -12.56
CA GLY A 92 -4.85 16.86 -13.65
C GLY A 92 -3.57 16.20 -14.15
N TRP A 93 -3.17 15.07 -13.57
CA TRP A 93 -2.05 14.28 -14.08
C TRP A 93 -2.55 13.30 -15.14
N ASN A 94 -2.24 13.58 -16.41
CA ASN A 94 -2.60 12.74 -17.54
C ASN A 94 -1.33 12.48 -18.35
N ASP A 95 -0.94 11.23 -18.48
CA ASP A 95 0.21 10.74 -19.25
C ASP A 95 1.50 11.53 -18.92
N VAL A 96 1.79 11.68 -17.62
CA VAL A 96 2.93 12.43 -17.13
C VAL A 96 4.21 11.61 -17.26
N PRO A 97 5.22 12.03 -18.06
CA PRO A 97 6.50 11.32 -18.21
C PRO A 97 7.39 11.55 -16.97
N LEU A 98 6.98 10.97 -15.83
CA LEU A 98 7.50 11.30 -14.51
C LEU A 98 9.00 10.98 -14.39
N VAL A 99 9.44 9.83 -14.93
CA VAL A 99 10.87 9.45 -14.94
C VAL A 99 11.70 10.51 -15.62
N ARG A 100 11.32 10.90 -16.84
CA ARG A 100 12.05 11.94 -17.61
C ARG A 100 12.09 13.28 -16.87
N LEU A 101 10.95 13.73 -16.35
CA LEU A 101 10.84 15.02 -15.66
C LEU A 101 11.67 15.07 -14.37
N LEU A 102 11.80 13.98 -13.64
CA LEU A 102 12.65 13.89 -12.46
C LEU A 102 14.14 13.80 -12.85
N GLN A 103 14.48 13.01 -13.87
CA GLN A 103 15.86 12.94 -14.39
C GLN A 103 16.37 14.29 -14.90
N GLU A 104 15.53 15.06 -15.60
CA GLU A 104 15.88 16.40 -16.06
C GLU A 104 16.20 17.37 -14.90
N ARG A 105 15.50 17.23 -13.76
CA ARG A 105 15.67 18.09 -12.58
C ARG A 105 16.79 17.65 -11.64
N THR A 106 17.07 16.35 -11.57
CA THR A 106 18.04 15.79 -10.60
C THR A 106 19.36 15.39 -11.24
N ARG A 107 19.36 15.06 -12.53
CA ARG A 107 20.48 14.46 -13.27
C ARG A 107 20.90 13.09 -12.76
N ILE A 108 19.99 12.38 -12.06
CA ILE A 108 20.21 11.05 -11.47
C ILE A 108 19.28 10.05 -12.15
N PRO A 109 19.69 8.78 -12.37
CA PRO A 109 18.81 7.74 -12.88
C PRO A 109 17.58 7.55 -11.96
N VAL A 110 16.39 7.43 -12.57
CA VAL A 110 15.12 7.27 -11.84
C VAL A 110 14.46 5.94 -12.25
N LEU A 111 14.00 5.19 -11.26
CA LEU A 111 13.15 4.01 -11.42
C LEU A 111 11.77 4.30 -10.86
N LEU A 112 10.73 3.88 -11.57
CA LEU A 112 9.33 4.07 -11.18
C LEU A 112 8.71 2.73 -10.81
N GLU A 113 7.87 2.70 -9.77
CA GLU A 113 7.12 1.52 -9.36
C GLU A 113 5.76 1.92 -8.80
N ASN A 114 4.79 1.00 -8.88
CA ASN A 114 3.53 1.12 -8.16
C ASN A 114 3.76 1.10 -6.64
N ASP A 115 3.00 1.87 -5.88
CA ASP A 115 3.13 2.04 -4.43
C ASP A 115 2.97 0.72 -3.65
N ALA A 116 2.00 -0.13 -4.01
CA ALA A 116 1.79 -1.41 -3.37
C ALA A 116 2.88 -2.44 -3.75
N ASN A 117 3.33 -2.43 -5.02
CA ASN A 117 4.48 -3.23 -5.46
C ASN A 117 5.76 -2.79 -4.73
N ALA A 118 6.01 -1.49 -4.66
CA ALA A 118 7.15 -0.96 -3.92
C ALA A 118 7.09 -1.39 -2.44
N ALA A 119 5.92 -1.30 -1.79
CA ALA A 119 5.77 -1.76 -0.42
C ALA A 119 6.04 -3.27 -0.27
N ALA A 120 5.60 -4.10 -1.24
CA ALA A 120 5.93 -5.52 -1.27
C ALA A 120 7.44 -5.77 -1.36
N VAL A 121 8.13 -5.02 -2.24
CA VAL A 121 9.60 -5.08 -2.36
C VAL A 121 10.28 -4.61 -1.07
N GLY A 122 9.78 -3.56 -0.42
CA GLY A 122 10.30 -3.06 0.85
C GLY A 122 10.21 -4.09 1.98
N GLU A 123 9.07 -4.75 2.13
CA GLU A 123 8.89 -5.85 3.09
C GLU A 123 9.75 -7.07 2.75
N HIS A 124 9.92 -7.37 1.47
CA HIS A 124 10.76 -8.47 1.01
C HIS A 124 12.26 -8.20 1.24
N ALA A 125 12.74 -7.00 0.95
CA ALA A 125 14.14 -6.66 1.06
C ALA A 125 14.58 -6.38 2.51
N PHE A 126 13.76 -5.62 3.26
CA PHE A 126 14.16 -5.05 4.55
C PHE A 126 13.20 -5.38 5.70
N GLY A 127 12.02 -5.94 5.41
CA GLY A 127 10.98 -6.17 6.39
C GLY A 127 10.69 -7.63 6.70
N ALA A 128 9.42 -7.93 6.97
CA ALA A 128 8.93 -9.23 7.41
C ALA A 128 9.15 -10.35 6.38
N GLY A 129 9.29 -10.00 5.10
CA GLY A 129 9.46 -10.93 3.98
C GLY A 129 10.91 -11.31 3.68
N ARG A 130 11.90 -10.90 4.47
CA ARG A 130 13.32 -11.22 4.22
C ARG A 130 13.55 -12.74 4.12
N GLY A 131 14.17 -13.15 3.01
CA GLY A 131 14.49 -14.57 2.74
C GLY A 131 13.32 -15.41 2.26
N ILE A 132 12.13 -14.83 2.05
CA ILE A 132 10.94 -15.50 1.53
C ILE A 132 10.92 -15.36 0.01
N ARG A 133 10.81 -16.47 -0.72
CA ARG A 133 10.82 -16.44 -2.18
C ARG A 133 9.45 -16.12 -2.80
N ASP A 134 8.38 -16.60 -2.15
CA ASP A 134 7.02 -16.47 -2.66
C ASP A 134 6.15 -15.80 -1.58
N MET A 135 5.87 -14.51 -1.77
CA MET A 135 5.21 -13.67 -0.78
C MET A 135 4.15 -12.80 -1.47
N VAL A 136 3.07 -12.54 -0.74
CA VAL A 136 2.08 -11.53 -1.14
C VAL A 136 2.05 -10.46 -0.06
N PHE A 137 2.19 -9.22 -0.46
CA PHE A 137 1.92 -8.06 0.39
C PHE A 137 0.50 -7.56 0.12
N ILE A 138 -0.24 -7.27 1.18
CA ILE A 138 -1.59 -6.67 1.09
C ILE A 138 -1.62 -5.44 2.00
N THR A 139 -1.88 -4.29 1.42
CA THR A 139 -2.12 -3.08 2.21
C THR A 139 -3.62 -2.86 2.37
N ILE A 140 -4.09 -2.71 3.62
CA ILE A 140 -5.46 -2.35 3.98
C ILE A 140 -5.41 -0.95 4.59
N SER A 141 -5.82 0.04 3.80
CA SER A 141 -5.78 1.46 4.17
C SER A 141 -7.08 2.14 3.72
N THR A 142 -7.04 3.34 3.16
CA THR A 142 -8.17 3.97 2.46
C THR A 142 -8.77 3.00 1.43
N GLY A 143 -7.91 2.36 0.63
CA GLY A 143 -8.22 1.26 -0.28
C GLY A 143 -7.59 -0.06 0.16
N ILE A 144 -7.56 -1.03 -0.75
CA ILE A 144 -6.82 -2.29 -0.63
C ILE A 144 -5.94 -2.43 -1.88
N GLY A 145 -4.63 -2.45 -1.68
CA GLY A 145 -3.66 -2.75 -2.72
C GLY A 145 -2.91 -4.05 -2.44
N GLY A 146 -2.12 -4.50 -3.40
CA GLY A 146 -1.29 -5.68 -3.23
C GLY A 146 -0.05 -5.67 -4.12
N GLY A 147 0.96 -6.46 -3.72
CA GLY A 147 2.13 -6.74 -4.52
C GLY A 147 2.55 -8.19 -4.35
N ILE A 148 3.04 -8.81 -5.41
CA ILE A 148 3.35 -10.23 -5.46
C ILE A 148 4.84 -10.40 -5.67
N ILE A 149 5.51 -11.13 -4.77
CA ILE A 149 6.88 -11.61 -4.97
C ILE A 149 6.79 -13.08 -5.36
N ALA A 150 7.33 -13.43 -6.51
CA ALA A 150 7.40 -14.79 -7.02
C ALA A 150 8.86 -15.15 -7.34
N GLY A 151 9.34 -16.26 -6.80
CA GLY A 151 10.74 -16.68 -6.98
C GLY A 151 11.78 -15.67 -6.45
N GLY A 152 11.39 -14.77 -5.53
CA GLY A 152 12.25 -13.71 -4.97
C GLY A 152 12.26 -12.41 -5.78
N ARG A 153 11.40 -12.25 -6.79
CA ARG A 153 11.29 -11.07 -7.66
C ARG A 153 9.87 -10.54 -7.66
N ILE A 154 9.72 -9.24 -7.94
CA ILE A 154 8.38 -8.65 -8.11
C ILE A 154 7.70 -9.19 -9.36
N TYR A 155 6.47 -9.67 -9.21
CA TYR A 155 5.64 -10.11 -10.33
C TYR A 155 4.70 -8.99 -10.77
N ARG A 156 4.95 -8.44 -11.93
CA ARG A 156 4.18 -7.31 -12.48
C ARG A 156 3.12 -7.72 -13.50
N GLY A 157 3.15 -8.99 -13.97
CA GLY A 157 2.28 -9.44 -15.06
C GLY A 157 2.59 -8.78 -16.40
N ALA A 158 1.75 -9.05 -17.38
CA ALA A 158 1.98 -8.66 -18.78
C ALA A 158 1.98 -7.13 -19.02
N THR A 159 1.28 -6.37 -18.18
CA THR A 159 1.08 -4.92 -18.38
C THR A 159 1.57 -4.07 -17.19
N GLY A 160 2.27 -4.70 -16.25
CA GLY A 160 2.73 -4.01 -15.03
C GLY A 160 1.67 -3.87 -13.93
N ALA A 161 0.44 -4.39 -14.13
CA ALA A 161 -0.70 -4.20 -13.24
C ALA A 161 -1.11 -5.47 -12.46
N ALA A 162 -0.22 -6.45 -12.29
CA ALA A 162 -0.50 -7.58 -11.41
C ALA A 162 -0.56 -7.12 -9.95
N GLY A 163 -1.28 -7.88 -9.11
CA GLY A 163 -1.39 -7.53 -7.69
C GLY A 163 -2.60 -6.66 -7.34
N GLU A 164 -3.52 -6.41 -8.26
CA GLU A 164 -4.77 -5.66 -8.04
C GLU A 164 -5.75 -6.45 -7.14
N ILE A 165 -5.27 -6.90 -5.97
CA ILE A 165 -5.98 -7.76 -5.01
C ILE A 165 -7.27 -7.10 -4.53
N GLY A 166 -7.24 -5.78 -4.30
CA GLY A 166 -8.40 -5.01 -3.87
C GLY A 166 -9.56 -5.02 -4.87
N HIS A 167 -9.27 -5.29 -6.14
CA HIS A 167 -10.29 -5.31 -7.20
C HIS A 167 -10.78 -6.72 -7.57
N MET A 168 -10.33 -7.75 -6.84
CA MET A 168 -10.98 -9.08 -6.92
C MET A 168 -12.46 -8.95 -6.54
N VAL A 169 -13.36 -9.49 -7.39
CA VAL A 169 -14.79 -9.52 -7.10
C VAL A 169 -15.07 -10.68 -6.13
N VAL A 170 -15.40 -10.35 -4.89
CA VAL A 170 -15.70 -11.32 -3.82
C VAL A 170 -17.19 -11.41 -3.50
N GLU A 171 -17.98 -10.47 -4.02
CA GLU A 171 -19.45 -10.43 -3.91
C GLU A 171 -20.02 -9.74 -5.16
N PRO A 172 -20.44 -10.48 -6.21
CA PRO A 172 -20.81 -9.90 -7.52
C PRO A 172 -21.84 -8.77 -7.46
N ASP A 173 -22.86 -8.88 -6.59
CA ASP A 173 -23.91 -7.87 -6.40
C ASP A 173 -23.61 -6.93 -5.22
N GLY A 174 -22.37 -6.97 -4.71
CA GLY A 174 -21.94 -6.21 -3.55
C GLY A 174 -21.87 -4.70 -3.77
N ALA A 175 -21.34 -4.02 -2.75
CA ALA A 175 -21.22 -2.57 -2.73
C ALA A 175 -20.40 -2.04 -3.92
N ARG A 176 -20.69 -0.80 -4.32
CA ARG A 176 -19.92 -0.07 -5.34
C ARG A 176 -18.50 0.19 -4.85
N CYS A 177 -17.51 -0.12 -5.67
CA CYS A 177 -16.12 0.22 -5.47
C CYS A 177 -15.77 1.57 -6.11
N GLY A 178 -14.74 2.24 -5.62
CA GLY A 178 -14.19 3.47 -6.20
C GLY A 178 -13.77 3.33 -7.67
N CYS A 179 -13.41 2.12 -8.12
CA CYS A 179 -13.10 1.82 -9.52
C CYS A 179 -14.33 1.77 -10.46
N GLY A 180 -15.53 2.03 -9.95
CA GLY A 180 -16.79 2.05 -10.69
C GLY A 180 -17.50 0.69 -10.77
N ARG A 181 -16.83 -0.42 -10.45
CA ARG A 181 -17.40 -1.78 -10.44
C ARG A 181 -18.07 -2.09 -9.11
N ARG A 182 -18.72 -3.28 -9.03
CA ARG A 182 -19.37 -3.77 -7.81
C ARG A 182 -18.64 -4.98 -7.26
N GLY A 183 -18.72 -5.17 -5.95
CA GLY A 183 -18.30 -6.39 -5.26
C GLY A 183 -16.80 -6.59 -5.14
N CYS A 184 -16.00 -5.59 -5.45
CA CYS A 184 -14.56 -5.63 -5.21
C CYS A 184 -14.26 -5.76 -3.71
N LEU A 185 -13.23 -6.50 -3.35
CA LEU A 185 -12.75 -6.64 -1.98
C LEU A 185 -12.54 -5.28 -1.30
N GLU A 186 -11.94 -4.33 -2.00
CA GLU A 186 -11.74 -2.95 -1.52
C GLU A 186 -13.04 -2.27 -1.14
N GLY A 187 -14.08 -2.39 -1.99
CA GLY A 187 -15.40 -1.79 -1.73
C GLY A 187 -16.13 -2.39 -0.52
N LEU A 188 -15.64 -3.51 0.02
CA LEU A 188 -16.28 -4.28 1.09
C LEU A 188 -15.46 -4.33 2.38
N ALA A 189 -14.13 -4.27 2.32
CA ALA A 189 -13.23 -4.51 3.45
C ALA A 189 -12.12 -3.46 3.64
N SER A 190 -12.03 -2.41 2.81
CA SER A 190 -11.07 -1.32 3.03
C SER A 190 -11.46 -0.44 4.22
N GLY A 191 -10.54 0.39 4.68
CA GLY A 191 -10.83 1.38 5.73
C GLY A 191 -11.99 2.30 5.36
N THR A 192 -12.07 2.77 4.10
CA THR A 192 -13.21 3.54 3.61
C THR A 192 -14.52 2.73 3.64
N ALA A 193 -14.47 1.45 3.28
CA ALA A 193 -15.64 0.59 3.32
C ALA A 193 -16.11 0.33 4.76
N ILE A 194 -15.17 0.10 5.69
CA ILE A 194 -15.47 -0.07 7.12
C ILE A 194 -16.12 1.20 7.67
N GLY A 195 -15.53 2.38 7.43
CA GLY A 195 -16.09 3.66 7.89
C GLY A 195 -17.49 3.90 7.34
N ARG A 196 -17.71 3.73 6.03
CA ARG A 196 -19.03 3.85 5.38
C ARG A 196 -20.07 2.91 5.99
N ASN A 197 -19.68 1.64 6.25
CA ASN A 197 -20.59 0.67 6.85
C ASN A 197 -20.87 1.01 8.33
N GLY A 198 -19.90 1.58 9.05
CA GLY A 198 -20.07 2.16 10.37
C GLY A 198 -21.08 3.31 10.38
N GLU A 199 -20.95 4.24 9.43
CA GLU A 199 -21.90 5.34 9.27
C GLU A 199 -23.31 4.82 8.97
N HIS A 200 -23.43 3.79 8.12
CA HIS A 200 -24.71 3.15 7.85
C HIS A 200 -25.32 2.51 9.10
N ALA A 201 -24.52 1.81 9.91
CA ALA A 201 -24.96 1.24 11.18
C ALA A 201 -25.43 2.32 12.17
N ALA A 202 -24.74 3.45 12.24
CA ALA A 202 -25.11 4.61 13.04
C ALA A 202 -26.48 5.16 12.61
N ARG A 203 -26.67 5.44 11.31
CA ARG A 203 -27.92 5.97 10.75
C ARG A 203 -29.12 5.04 10.93
N GLN A 204 -28.89 3.74 11.03
CA GLN A 204 -29.93 2.73 11.30
C GLN A 204 -30.18 2.50 12.80
N GLY A 205 -29.51 3.21 13.68
CA GLY A 205 -29.64 3.03 15.12
C GLY A 205 -29.07 1.70 15.66
N ARG A 206 -28.23 0.99 14.85
CA ARG A 206 -27.62 -0.29 15.26
C ARG A 206 -26.36 -0.11 16.12
N SER A 207 -25.80 1.09 16.14
CA SER A 207 -24.65 1.47 16.96
C SER A 207 -24.88 2.85 17.54
N SER A 208 -25.08 2.94 18.86
CA SER A 208 -25.23 4.23 19.54
C SER A 208 -23.89 4.98 19.61
N ALA A 209 -22.79 4.25 19.82
CA ALA A 209 -21.47 4.86 19.90
C ALA A 209 -21.06 5.53 18.57
N LEU A 210 -21.35 4.88 17.43
CA LEU A 210 -21.09 5.46 16.10
C LEU A 210 -22.10 6.58 15.76
N GLY A 211 -23.34 6.53 16.29
CA GLY A 211 -24.31 7.61 16.21
C GLY A 211 -23.79 8.89 16.84
N GLU A 212 -23.23 8.81 18.04
CA GLU A 212 -22.62 9.96 18.72
C GLU A 212 -21.44 10.55 17.94
N VAL A 213 -20.60 9.70 17.31
CA VAL A 213 -19.50 10.15 16.45
C VAL A 213 -20.04 10.85 15.21
N LEU A 214 -21.04 10.27 14.54
CA LEU A 214 -21.65 10.84 13.35
C LEU A 214 -22.29 12.20 13.62
N ASP A 215 -23.02 12.35 14.73
CA ASP A 215 -23.66 13.61 15.13
C ASP A 215 -22.64 14.71 15.43
N LYS A 216 -21.49 14.34 15.98
CA LYS A 216 -20.43 15.25 16.41
C LYS A 216 -19.49 15.69 15.30
N ILE A 217 -19.12 14.76 14.40
CA ILE A 217 -18.04 14.92 13.41
C ILE A 217 -18.59 14.96 11.98
N GLY A 218 -19.79 14.40 11.74
CA GLY A 218 -20.44 14.33 10.44
C GLY A 218 -19.97 13.14 9.57
N SER A 219 -19.05 12.30 10.05
CA SER A 219 -18.56 11.11 9.35
C SER A 219 -18.04 10.07 10.36
N VAL A 220 -17.93 8.83 9.91
CA VAL A 220 -17.38 7.70 10.70
C VAL A 220 -16.19 7.10 9.95
N THR A 221 -15.07 6.93 10.64
CA THR A 221 -13.86 6.30 10.12
C THR A 221 -13.75 4.84 10.57
N ALA A 222 -12.83 4.07 9.94
CA ALA A 222 -12.51 2.71 10.39
C ALA A 222 -11.95 2.68 11.82
N GLU A 223 -11.25 3.73 12.23
CA GLU A 223 -10.72 3.88 13.59
C GLU A 223 -11.87 4.04 14.60
N ASP A 224 -12.88 4.87 14.29
CA ASP A 224 -14.07 5.03 15.14
C ASP A 224 -14.82 3.70 15.30
N VAL A 225 -14.97 2.95 14.22
CA VAL A 225 -15.58 1.60 14.26
C VAL A 225 -14.76 0.67 15.17
N SER A 226 -13.43 0.67 15.04
CA SER A 226 -12.55 -0.13 15.88
C SER A 226 -12.68 0.24 17.36
N LEU A 227 -12.65 1.52 17.69
CA LEU A 227 -12.78 2.01 19.07
C LEU A 227 -14.16 1.68 19.67
N ALA A 228 -15.24 1.83 18.90
CA ALA A 228 -16.59 1.46 19.34
C ALA A 228 -16.70 -0.06 19.60
N ALA A 229 -16.17 -0.88 18.69
CA ALA A 229 -16.15 -2.34 18.84
C ALA A 229 -15.37 -2.81 20.08
N GLN A 230 -14.20 -2.18 20.35
CA GLN A 230 -13.39 -2.44 21.56
C GLN A 230 -14.15 -2.10 22.85
N ARG A 231 -15.00 -1.07 22.82
CA ARG A 231 -15.87 -0.66 23.95
C ARG A 231 -17.12 -1.52 24.09
N GLY A 232 -17.29 -2.52 23.22
CA GLY A 232 -18.38 -3.50 23.32
C GLY A 232 -19.59 -3.22 22.42
N ASP A 233 -19.59 -2.14 21.61
CA ASP A 233 -20.69 -1.80 20.71
C ASP A 233 -20.94 -2.94 19.70
N THR A 234 -22.16 -3.47 19.70
CA THR A 234 -22.53 -4.63 18.88
C THR A 234 -22.57 -4.30 17.40
N GLY A 235 -23.10 -3.14 17.02
CA GLY A 235 -23.17 -2.72 15.64
C GLY A 235 -21.78 -2.51 15.00
N ALA A 236 -20.85 -1.93 15.77
CA ALA A 236 -19.47 -1.79 15.33
C ALA A 236 -18.76 -3.15 15.17
N LYS A 237 -19.01 -4.12 16.08
CA LYS A 237 -18.51 -5.49 15.94
C LYS A 237 -19.05 -6.19 14.69
N GLU A 238 -20.33 -6.02 14.38
CA GLU A 238 -20.94 -6.58 13.16
C GLU A 238 -20.32 -6.00 11.89
N VAL A 239 -20.00 -4.71 11.87
CA VAL A 239 -19.29 -4.06 10.76
C VAL A 239 -17.92 -4.68 10.55
N LEU A 240 -17.13 -4.85 11.62
CA LEU A 240 -15.80 -5.50 11.53
C LEU A 240 -15.91 -6.97 11.11
N ALA A 241 -16.85 -7.72 11.66
CA ALA A 241 -17.05 -9.13 11.30
C ALA A 241 -17.42 -9.29 9.81
N THR A 242 -18.23 -8.38 9.27
CA THR A 242 -18.56 -8.36 7.84
C THR A 242 -17.34 -8.07 6.97
N ALA A 243 -16.54 -7.07 7.32
CA ALA A 243 -15.31 -6.75 6.62
C ALA A 243 -14.29 -7.91 6.70
N ALA A 244 -14.13 -8.52 7.87
CA ALA A 244 -13.27 -9.68 8.09
C ALA A 244 -13.67 -10.90 7.23
N LYS A 245 -14.98 -11.15 7.08
CA LYS A 245 -15.48 -12.22 6.19
C LYS A 245 -15.02 -12.01 4.75
N TYR A 246 -15.22 -10.81 4.21
CA TYR A 246 -14.82 -10.51 2.82
C TYR A 246 -13.30 -10.53 2.65
N LEU A 247 -12.55 -10.03 3.63
CA LEU A 247 -11.09 -10.16 3.64
C LEU A 247 -10.66 -11.62 3.63
N GLY A 248 -11.32 -12.47 4.44
CA GLY A 248 -11.10 -13.92 4.46
C GLY A 248 -11.34 -14.58 3.10
N ILE A 249 -12.42 -14.22 2.38
CA ILE A 249 -12.68 -14.69 1.01
C ILE A 249 -11.54 -14.28 0.07
N GLY A 250 -11.08 -13.02 0.16
CA GLY A 250 -9.94 -12.54 -0.62
C GLY A 250 -8.66 -13.35 -0.30
N LEU A 251 -8.39 -13.60 0.97
CA LEU A 251 -7.23 -14.41 1.40
C LEU A 251 -7.31 -15.85 0.86
N VAL A 252 -8.49 -16.49 0.86
CA VAL A 252 -8.69 -17.81 0.24
C VAL A 252 -8.29 -17.79 -1.22
N THR A 253 -8.75 -16.79 -1.97
CA THR A 253 -8.43 -16.63 -3.39
C THR A 253 -6.92 -16.47 -3.62
N VAL A 254 -6.26 -15.62 -2.84
CA VAL A 254 -4.81 -15.41 -2.91
C VAL A 254 -4.05 -16.71 -2.62
N VAL A 255 -4.44 -17.43 -1.57
CA VAL A 255 -3.80 -18.71 -1.19
C VAL A 255 -3.98 -19.75 -2.27
N HIS A 256 -5.18 -19.89 -2.85
CA HIS A 256 -5.44 -20.88 -3.90
C HIS A 256 -4.72 -20.58 -5.22
N LEU A 257 -4.63 -19.30 -5.61
CA LEU A 257 -4.04 -18.92 -6.90
C LEU A 257 -2.51 -18.84 -6.86
N LEU A 258 -1.95 -18.37 -5.75
CA LEU A 258 -0.53 -18.03 -5.67
C LEU A 258 0.26 -18.97 -4.77
N ASN A 259 -0.41 -19.72 -3.87
CA ASN A 259 0.23 -20.62 -2.91
C ASN A 259 1.48 -19.99 -2.23
N PRO A 260 1.37 -18.80 -1.64
CA PRO A 260 2.52 -18.10 -1.11
C PRO A 260 3.03 -18.73 0.19
N GLN A 261 4.32 -18.63 0.45
CA GLN A 261 4.90 -19.00 1.74
C GLN A 261 4.46 -18.03 2.86
N MET A 262 4.20 -16.76 2.48
CA MET A 262 3.85 -15.71 3.42
C MET A 262 2.90 -14.69 2.79
N ILE A 263 1.94 -14.22 3.59
CA ILE A 263 1.15 -13.02 3.31
C ILE A 263 1.54 -11.98 4.36
N VAL A 264 2.04 -10.84 3.92
CA VAL A 264 2.35 -9.70 4.79
C VAL A 264 1.22 -8.69 4.69
N ILE A 265 0.62 -8.32 5.83
CA ILE A 265 -0.51 -7.39 5.87
C ILE A 265 -0.08 -6.07 6.50
N GLY A 266 -0.21 -4.99 5.74
CA GLY A 266 0.10 -3.62 6.16
C GLY A 266 -1.06 -2.65 5.94
N GLY A 267 -0.74 -1.35 6.06
CA GLY A 267 -1.70 -0.26 5.89
C GLY A 267 -2.42 0.17 7.18
N GLY A 268 -3.02 1.36 7.14
CA GLY A 268 -3.60 1.99 8.34
C GLY A 268 -4.73 1.17 8.99
N ALA A 269 -5.62 0.58 8.18
CA ALA A 269 -6.74 -0.20 8.69
C ALA A 269 -6.33 -1.59 9.21
N SER A 270 -5.16 -2.12 8.83
CA SER A 270 -4.63 -3.35 9.42
C SER A 270 -4.31 -3.19 10.92
N LYS A 271 -4.10 -1.94 11.39
CA LYS A 271 -3.87 -1.60 12.80
C LYS A 271 -5.10 -1.86 13.71
N ILE A 272 -6.28 -2.12 13.13
CA ILE A 272 -7.44 -2.67 13.86
C ILE A 272 -7.05 -3.99 14.55
N GLY A 273 -6.11 -4.74 13.93
CA GLY A 273 -5.54 -5.94 14.52
C GLY A 273 -6.50 -7.12 14.56
N ASP A 274 -6.44 -7.88 15.65
CA ASP A 274 -7.18 -9.14 15.79
C ASP A 274 -8.69 -9.05 15.53
N PRO A 275 -9.42 -7.98 15.91
CA PRO A 275 -10.85 -7.87 15.59
C PRO A 275 -11.20 -7.94 14.10
N LEU A 276 -10.26 -7.58 13.22
CA LEU A 276 -10.41 -7.66 11.76
C LEU A 276 -9.65 -8.86 11.19
N LEU A 277 -8.37 -9.01 11.56
CA LEU A 277 -7.46 -9.95 10.93
C LEU A 277 -7.64 -11.38 11.44
N GLY A 278 -7.95 -11.56 12.72
CA GLY A 278 -8.17 -12.88 13.31
C GLY A 278 -9.32 -13.66 12.66
N PRO A 279 -10.55 -13.11 12.59
CA PRO A 279 -11.65 -13.76 11.91
C PRO A 279 -11.42 -13.94 10.40
N ALA A 280 -10.69 -13.01 9.74
CA ALA A 280 -10.33 -13.15 8.32
C ALA A 280 -9.37 -14.33 8.09
N GLU A 281 -8.35 -14.48 8.94
CA GLU A 281 -7.45 -15.63 8.89
C GLU A 281 -8.18 -16.93 9.22
N ALA A 282 -9.02 -16.95 10.24
CA ALA A 282 -9.83 -18.13 10.59
C ALA A 282 -10.73 -18.56 9.42
N TYR A 283 -11.35 -17.59 8.73
CA TYR A 283 -12.14 -17.86 7.53
C TYR A 283 -11.26 -18.50 6.44
N MET A 284 -10.10 -17.90 6.14
CA MET A 284 -9.17 -18.44 5.16
C MET A 284 -8.75 -19.87 5.51
N ARG A 285 -8.37 -20.13 6.75
CA ARG A 285 -7.92 -21.46 7.17
C ARG A 285 -9.01 -22.52 7.07
N SER A 286 -10.28 -22.17 7.29
CA SER A 286 -11.40 -23.10 7.20
C SER A 286 -11.91 -23.35 5.78
N HIS A 287 -11.58 -22.49 4.80
CA HIS A 287 -12.09 -22.56 3.43
C HIS A 287 -11.03 -22.85 2.37
N ALA A 288 -9.74 -22.62 2.66
CA ALA A 288 -8.66 -23.01 1.76
C ALA A 288 -8.37 -24.53 1.87
N PHE A 289 -7.78 -25.11 0.82
CA PHE A 289 -7.31 -26.48 0.89
C PHE A 289 -6.36 -26.66 2.08
N PRO A 290 -6.52 -27.72 2.90
CA PRO A 290 -5.77 -27.88 4.15
C PRO A 290 -4.26 -27.80 3.98
N LEU A 291 -3.71 -28.35 2.89
CA LEU A 291 -2.28 -28.28 2.58
C LEU A 291 -1.81 -26.84 2.40
N LEU A 292 -2.56 -26.03 1.67
CA LEU A 292 -2.21 -24.63 1.39
C LEU A 292 -2.40 -23.77 2.63
N ALA A 293 -3.51 -23.97 3.35
CA ALA A 293 -3.79 -23.26 4.59
C ALA A 293 -2.72 -23.52 5.66
N ALA A 294 -2.20 -24.74 5.74
CA ALA A 294 -1.14 -25.08 6.69
C ALA A 294 0.24 -24.49 6.30
N ALA A 295 0.50 -24.31 5.00
CA ALA A 295 1.79 -23.84 4.50
C ALA A 295 1.97 -22.31 4.62
N VAL A 296 0.90 -21.52 4.48
CA VAL A 296 0.97 -20.08 4.46
C VAL A 296 1.08 -19.47 5.87
N ARG A 297 1.98 -18.50 6.04
CA ARG A 297 2.05 -17.65 7.24
C ARG A 297 1.45 -16.29 6.94
N ILE A 298 0.61 -15.78 7.83
CA ILE A 298 0.08 -14.40 7.76
C ILE A 298 0.75 -13.59 8.86
N VAL A 299 1.42 -12.51 8.50
CA VAL A 299 2.20 -11.69 9.44
C VAL A 299 1.94 -10.19 9.20
N PRO A 300 2.05 -9.35 10.23
CA PRO A 300 1.99 -7.92 10.05
C PRO A 300 3.23 -7.40 9.32
N ALA A 301 3.06 -6.32 8.55
CA ALA A 301 4.15 -5.55 7.95
C ALA A 301 5.05 -4.96 9.04
N SER A 302 6.36 -4.93 8.79
CA SER A 302 7.36 -4.46 9.75
C SER A 302 8.03 -3.14 9.35
N THR A 303 7.96 -2.75 8.08
CA THR A 303 8.53 -1.48 7.58
C THR A 303 7.60 -0.27 7.82
N GLY A 304 6.37 -0.51 8.24
CA GLY A 304 5.41 0.52 8.62
C GLY A 304 5.05 1.47 7.48
N ASP A 305 4.99 2.77 7.80
CA ASP A 305 4.64 3.84 6.85
C ASP A 305 5.72 4.12 5.81
N ASP A 306 6.91 3.51 5.94
CA ASP A 306 8.06 3.70 5.06
C ASP A 306 8.16 2.61 3.98
N ALA A 307 7.27 1.63 4.00
CA ALA A 307 7.30 0.46 3.11
C ALA A 307 7.48 0.81 1.63
N GLY A 308 6.69 1.76 1.12
CA GLY A 308 6.77 2.21 -0.28
C GLY A 308 8.12 2.85 -0.62
N ALA A 309 8.59 3.77 0.22
CA ALA A 309 9.88 4.43 0.01
C ALA A 309 11.06 3.45 0.15
N LEU A 310 11.04 2.57 1.16
CA LEU A 310 12.07 1.54 1.32
C LEU A 310 12.12 0.58 0.14
N GLY A 311 10.96 0.19 -0.40
CA GLY A 311 10.88 -0.66 -1.59
C GLY A 311 11.41 0.05 -2.84
N ALA A 312 11.05 1.32 -3.02
CA ALA A 312 11.59 2.13 -4.09
C ALA A 312 13.13 2.23 -4.02
N ALA A 313 13.70 2.41 -2.81
CA ALA A 313 15.14 2.35 -2.61
C ALA A 313 15.73 0.96 -2.93
N ALA A 314 15.06 -0.11 -2.49
CA ALA A 314 15.51 -1.48 -2.72
C ALA A 314 15.63 -1.82 -4.21
N LEU A 315 14.73 -1.33 -5.06
CA LEU A 315 14.81 -1.49 -6.52
C LEU A 315 16.04 -0.82 -7.13
N VAL A 316 16.51 0.28 -6.55
CA VAL A 316 17.74 0.96 -6.99
C VAL A 316 18.98 0.23 -6.51
N LEU A 317 18.96 -0.24 -5.26
CA LEU A 317 20.09 -0.92 -4.60
C LEU A 317 20.32 -2.35 -5.12
N ASN A 318 19.26 -3.03 -5.52
CA ASN A 318 19.31 -4.39 -6.04
C ASN A 318 18.45 -4.52 -7.31
N ARG A 319 19.12 -4.47 -8.45
CA ARG A 319 18.45 -4.55 -9.76
C ARG A 319 17.77 -5.90 -10.02
N ASP A 320 18.23 -6.98 -9.38
CA ASP A 320 17.58 -8.30 -9.52
C ASP A 320 16.14 -8.28 -9.00
N LEU A 321 15.84 -7.42 -8.00
CA LEU A 321 14.47 -7.20 -7.51
C LEU A 321 13.61 -6.41 -8.52
N ALA A 322 14.24 -5.59 -9.35
CA ALA A 322 13.57 -4.80 -10.37
C ALA A 322 13.22 -5.59 -11.63
N GLU A 323 13.88 -6.72 -11.88
CA GLU A 323 13.53 -7.63 -12.96
C GLU A 323 12.22 -8.35 -12.62
N SER A 324 11.27 -8.40 -13.59
CA SER A 324 10.00 -9.13 -13.42
C SER A 324 10.25 -10.64 -13.36
N ALA A 325 9.48 -11.29 -12.49
CA ALA A 325 9.47 -12.76 -12.41
C ALA A 325 8.79 -13.39 -13.61
#